data_9d2f11fccebf6d22d3151b8b845f4a2e
#
_entry.id   9d2f11fccebf6d22d3151b8b845f4a2e
#
_cell.length_a   1.000
_cell.length_b   1.000
_cell.length_c   1.000
_cell.angle_alpha   90.00
_cell.angle_beta   90.00
_cell.angle_gamma   90.00
#
_symmetry.space_group_name_H-M   'P 1'
#
loop_
_entity.id
_entity.type
_entity.pdbx_description
1 polymer ?
#
loop_
_entity_poly.entity_id
_entity_poly.type
_entity_poly.pdbx_seq_one_letter_code
_entity_poly.pdbx_strand_id
1 'polypeptide(L)'
;MDEQEQRAHEAKRILESSLFSELFETIDERIVKGWRAAADEAERTMLWLKQQCLAEVRRELFSEMEAQALKEQSDGLFRRTLKALRGI
;
A
#
# COMPACT_ATOMS: atom_id res chain seq x y z
N MET A 1 15.32 -7.57 -13.90
CA MET A 1 14.30 -6.75 -13.24
C MET A 1 15.02 -5.73 -12.36
N ASP A 2 14.69 -4.44 -12.49
CA ASP A 2 15.33 -3.44 -11.64
C ASP A 2 14.77 -3.49 -10.20
N GLU A 3 15.42 -2.78 -9.30
CA GLU A 3 15.04 -2.77 -7.89
C GLU A 3 13.61 -2.30 -7.65
N GLN A 4 13.17 -1.27 -8.38
CA GLN A 4 11.82 -0.72 -8.26
C GLN A 4 10.76 -1.74 -8.71
N GLU A 5 10.99 -2.40 -9.82
CA GLU A 5 10.09 -3.46 -10.31
C GLU A 5 9.99 -4.62 -9.33
N GLN A 6 11.11 -5.02 -8.75
CA GLN A 6 11.15 -6.08 -7.75
C GLN A 6 10.38 -5.71 -6.49
N ARG A 7 10.54 -4.48 -6.00
CA ARG A 7 9.80 -3.98 -4.84
C ARG A 7 8.30 -3.93 -5.10
N ALA A 8 7.89 -3.47 -6.28
CA ALA A 8 6.48 -3.42 -6.67
C ALA A 8 5.87 -4.82 -6.74
N HIS A 9 6.60 -5.80 -7.28
CA HIS A 9 6.18 -7.20 -7.33
C HIS A 9 6.00 -7.79 -5.94
N GLU A 10 6.93 -7.55 -5.05
CA GLU A 10 6.84 -8.03 -3.67
C GLU A 10 5.67 -7.41 -2.93
N ALA A 11 5.48 -6.09 -3.08
CA ALA A 11 4.35 -5.38 -2.47
C ALA A 11 3.01 -5.93 -2.96
N LYS A 12 2.88 -6.16 -4.25
CA LYS A 12 1.67 -6.75 -4.85
C LYS A 12 1.41 -8.14 -4.28
N ARG A 13 2.44 -8.97 -4.20
CA ARG A 13 2.32 -10.32 -3.66
C ARG A 13 1.84 -10.33 -2.22
N ILE A 14 2.37 -9.42 -1.39
CA ILE A 14 1.95 -9.27 0.00
C ILE A 14 0.48 -8.85 0.07
N LEU A 15 0.09 -7.82 -0.69
CA LEU A 15 -1.29 -7.31 -0.69
C LEU A 15 -2.30 -8.33 -1.20
N GLU A 16 -1.91 -9.21 -2.12
CA GLU A 16 -2.75 -10.27 -2.65
C GLU A 16 -2.76 -11.53 -1.77
N SER A 17 -1.89 -11.61 -0.77
CA SER A 17 -1.83 -12.74 0.15
C SER A 17 -3.10 -12.84 0.99
N SER A 18 -3.75 -14.00 0.96
CA SER A 18 -4.94 -14.25 1.79
C SER A 18 -4.62 -14.18 3.27
N LEU A 19 -3.46 -14.70 3.67
CA LEU A 19 -3.02 -14.63 5.07
C LEU A 19 -2.83 -13.18 5.53
N PHE A 20 -2.19 -12.35 4.71
CA PHE A 20 -1.99 -10.94 5.03
C PHE A 20 -3.35 -10.24 5.23
N SER A 21 -4.30 -10.45 4.31
CA SER A 21 -5.64 -9.87 4.40
C SER A 21 -6.39 -10.35 5.65
N GLU A 22 -6.32 -11.63 5.96
CA GLU A 22 -6.94 -12.19 7.16
C GLU A 22 -6.36 -11.61 8.44
N LEU A 23 -5.03 -11.45 8.50
CA LEU A 23 -4.36 -10.88 9.66
C LEU A 23 -4.75 -9.40 9.85
N PHE A 24 -4.82 -8.65 8.77
CA PHE A 24 -5.27 -7.25 8.81
C PHE A 24 -6.70 -7.13 9.30
N GLU A 25 -7.62 -7.94 8.78
CA GLU A 25 -9.01 -7.99 9.23
C GLU A 25 -9.11 -8.35 10.70
N THR A 26 -8.36 -9.35 11.14
CA THR A 26 -8.35 -9.79 12.54
C THR A 26 -7.90 -8.66 13.48
N ILE A 27 -6.84 -7.94 13.10
CA ILE A 27 -6.33 -6.84 13.91
C ILE A 27 -7.32 -5.68 13.92
N ASP A 28 -7.90 -5.34 12.77
CA ASP A 28 -8.93 -4.29 12.65
C ASP A 28 -10.13 -4.60 13.55
N GLU A 29 -10.61 -5.82 13.54
CA GLU A 29 -11.72 -6.25 14.40
C GLU A 29 -11.39 -6.10 15.88
N ARG A 30 -10.17 -6.47 16.27
CA ARG A 30 -9.69 -6.30 17.65
C ARG A 30 -9.65 -4.83 18.05
N ILE A 31 -9.19 -3.98 17.16
CA ILE A 31 -9.13 -2.53 17.40
C ILE A 31 -10.55 -1.97 17.60
N VAL A 32 -11.48 -2.33 16.72
CA VAL A 32 -12.88 -1.87 16.80
C VAL A 32 -13.54 -2.35 18.11
N LYS A 33 -13.36 -3.60 18.47
CA LYS A 33 -13.89 -4.16 19.71
C LYS A 33 -13.28 -3.46 20.94
N GLY A 34 -11.97 -3.26 20.91
CA GLY A 34 -11.26 -2.53 21.97
C GLY A 34 -11.74 -1.10 22.09
N TRP A 35 -11.96 -0.41 20.98
CA TRP A 35 -12.51 0.95 20.98
C TRP A 35 -13.87 1.03 21.65
N ARG A 36 -14.77 0.12 21.32
CA ARG A 36 -16.12 0.06 21.89
C ARG A 36 -16.09 -0.26 23.38
N ALA A 37 -15.13 -1.06 23.81
CA ALA A 37 -14.99 -1.47 25.22
C ALA A 37 -14.05 -0.55 26.03
N ALA A 38 -13.44 0.44 25.39
CA ALA A 38 -12.46 1.31 26.04
C ALA A 38 -13.06 2.07 27.22
N ALA A 39 -12.36 2.03 28.35
CA ALA A 39 -12.81 2.67 29.58
C ALA A 39 -12.56 4.18 29.60
N ASP A 40 -11.55 4.66 28.88
CA ASP A 40 -11.15 6.05 28.88
C ASP A 40 -10.56 6.50 27.53
N GLU A 41 -10.29 7.80 27.43
CA GLU A 41 -9.73 8.43 26.23
C GLU A 41 -8.29 7.95 25.94
N ALA A 42 -7.52 7.63 26.97
CA ALA A 42 -6.15 7.16 26.77
C ALA A 42 -6.13 5.82 26.04
N GLU A 43 -7.00 4.89 26.40
CA GLU A 43 -7.15 3.61 25.71
C GLU A 43 -7.61 3.83 24.26
N ARG A 44 -8.57 4.69 24.02
CA ARG A 44 -9.06 5.03 22.68
C ARG A 44 -7.96 5.61 21.81
N THR A 45 -7.19 6.53 22.37
CA THR A 45 -6.05 7.15 21.65
C THR A 45 -5.03 6.10 21.25
N MET A 46 -4.69 5.16 22.14
CA MET A 46 -3.75 4.09 21.82
C MET A 46 -4.26 3.20 20.70
N LEU A 47 -5.55 2.85 20.72
CA LEU A 47 -6.17 2.04 19.66
C LEU A 47 -6.20 2.78 18.33
N TRP A 48 -6.49 4.07 18.35
CA TRP A 48 -6.45 4.91 17.16
C TRP A 48 -5.05 4.96 16.55
N LEU A 49 -4.01 5.11 17.38
CA LEU A 49 -2.62 5.09 16.94
C LEU A 49 -2.24 3.75 16.30
N LYS A 50 -2.69 2.64 16.88
CA LYS A 50 -2.49 1.31 16.30
C LYS A 50 -3.13 1.22 14.90
N GLN A 51 -4.34 1.72 14.76
CA GLN A 51 -5.05 1.73 13.48
C GLN A 51 -4.30 2.58 12.45
N GLN A 52 -3.79 3.74 12.85
CA GLN A 52 -3.01 4.61 11.96
C GLN A 52 -1.71 3.91 11.50
N CYS A 53 -1.02 3.19 12.39
CA CYS A 53 0.18 2.44 12.04
C CYS A 53 -0.12 1.34 11.01
N LEU A 54 -1.21 0.60 11.18
CA LEU A 54 -1.62 -0.43 10.23
C LEU A 54 -1.95 0.17 8.86
N ALA A 55 -2.69 1.28 8.86
CA ALA A 55 -3.04 1.98 7.63
C ALA A 55 -1.80 2.48 6.91
N GLU A 56 -0.78 2.91 7.65
CA GLU A 56 0.49 3.36 7.10
C GLU A 56 1.26 2.23 6.41
N VAL A 57 1.31 1.05 7.03
CA VAL A 57 1.94 -0.14 6.43
C VAL A 57 1.31 -0.46 5.08
N ARG A 58 -0.01 -0.50 5.01
CA ARG A 58 -0.73 -0.74 3.74
C ARG A 58 -0.44 0.35 2.71
N ARG A 59 -0.42 1.59 3.16
CA ARG A 59 -0.13 2.75 2.29
C ARG A 59 1.25 2.66 1.67
N GLU A 60 2.25 2.26 2.47
CA GLU A 60 3.61 2.07 1.96
C GLU A 60 3.68 0.96 0.90
N LEU A 61 2.96 -0.14 1.09
CA LEU A 61 2.89 -1.21 0.09
C LEU A 61 2.25 -0.72 -1.21
N PHE A 62 1.15 0.02 -1.12
CA PHE A 62 0.52 0.63 -2.29
C PHE A 62 1.43 1.65 -2.98
N SER A 63 2.20 2.43 -2.21
CA SER A 63 3.15 3.40 -2.75
C SER A 63 4.21 2.74 -3.64
N GLU A 64 4.70 1.57 -3.26
CA GLU A 64 5.67 0.84 -4.09
C GLU A 64 5.07 0.43 -5.43
N MET A 65 3.80 0.02 -5.44
CA MET A 65 3.09 -0.32 -6.67
C MET A 65 2.82 0.90 -7.54
N GLU A 66 2.37 2.01 -6.93
CA GLU A 66 2.10 3.25 -7.62
C GLU A 66 3.35 3.85 -8.25
N ALA A 67 4.48 3.81 -7.55
CA ALA A 67 5.76 4.30 -8.07
C ALA A 67 6.15 3.56 -9.35
N GLN A 68 5.97 2.23 -9.38
CA GLN A 68 6.25 1.43 -10.57
C GLN A 68 5.27 1.75 -11.70
N ALA A 69 3.99 1.89 -11.40
CA ALA A 69 2.96 2.23 -12.40
C ALA A 69 3.24 3.58 -13.04
N LEU A 70 3.61 4.59 -12.25
CA LEU A 70 3.98 5.92 -12.75
C LEU A 70 5.23 5.87 -13.62
N LYS A 71 6.22 5.09 -13.25
CA LYS A 71 7.44 4.89 -14.03
C LYS A 71 7.11 4.27 -15.38
N GLU A 72 6.32 3.22 -15.41
CA GLU A 72 5.89 2.56 -16.65
C GLU A 72 5.11 3.50 -17.56
N GLN A 73 4.22 4.28 -16.98
CA GLN A 73 3.44 5.27 -17.73
C GLN A 73 4.32 6.36 -18.33
N SER A 74 5.27 6.87 -17.57
CA SER A 74 6.24 7.88 -18.02
C SER A 74 7.11 7.33 -19.15
N ASP A 75 7.63 6.11 -19.00
CA ASP A 75 8.43 5.43 -20.02
C ASP A 75 7.61 5.23 -21.30
N GLY A 76 6.35 4.85 -21.16
CA GLY A 76 5.44 4.68 -22.29
C GLY A 76 5.19 5.98 -23.07
N LEU A 77 4.98 7.10 -22.35
CA LEU A 77 4.84 8.41 -22.97
C LEU A 77 6.10 8.85 -23.69
N PHE A 78 7.26 8.63 -23.08
CA PHE A 78 8.54 8.95 -23.69
C PHE A 78 8.76 8.18 -24.99
N ARG A 79 8.49 6.88 -24.99
CA ARG A 79 8.60 6.04 -26.19
C ARG A 79 7.65 6.51 -27.30
N ARG A 80 6.41 6.86 -26.96
CA ARG A 80 5.44 7.39 -27.93
C ARG A 80 5.91 8.69 -28.54
N THR A 81 6.47 9.59 -27.74
CA THR A 81 6.99 10.88 -28.20
C THR A 81 8.16 10.67 -29.16
N LEU A 82 9.12 9.80 -28.82
CA LEU A 82 10.25 9.46 -29.69
C LEU A 82 9.79 8.87 -31.01
N LYS A 83 8.82 7.96 -30.97
CA LYS A 83 8.26 7.33 -32.17
C LYS A 83 7.60 8.36 -33.08
N ALA A 84 6.82 9.29 -32.50
CA ALA A 84 6.18 10.36 -33.25
C ALA A 84 7.21 11.28 -33.93
N LEU A 85 8.29 11.63 -33.24
CA LEU A 85 9.35 12.46 -33.77
C LEU A 85 10.13 11.76 -34.90
N ARG A 86 10.31 10.45 -34.79
CA ARG A 86 10.98 9.65 -35.83
C ARG A 86 10.14 9.46 -37.07
N GLY A 87 8.82 9.51 -36.92
CA GLY A 87 7.89 9.38 -38.03
C GLY A 87 7.70 10.61 -38.89
N ILE A 88 8.35 11.71 -38.51
CA ILE A 88 8.34 12.96 -39.25
C ILE A 88 9.56 13.01 -40.17
#